data_75f3d965322a1b61014c24264f37aed0
#
_entry.id   75f3d965322a1b61014c24264f37aed0
#
_cell.length_a   1.000
_cell.length_b   1.000
_cell.length_c   1.000
_cell.angle_alpha   90.00
_cell.angle_beta   90.00
_cell.angle_gamma   90.00
#
_symmetry.space_group_name_H-M   'P 1'
#
loop_
_entity.id
_entity.type
_entity.pdbx_description
1 polymer ?
#
loop_
_entity_poly.entity_id
_entity_poly.type
_entity_poly.pdbx_seq_one_letter_code
_entity_poly.pdbx_strand_id
1 'polypeptide(L)'
;STTALIRIYMKEPSIILKDLKRFFDVNDPYVLERLLISLYGAILRINKVPQLVEIVDVIYTNIFLQDEVYPNVLIRDYARSIILFAVNKGVINLEKYEKINPPYSSSWYKKTYSLQEIDIKLKEMQQISGKGYCGFDSIIKSMTTEYGRGIGAYGDFGRYVFGREVYNWKDQFDDQDLSNIAIMRIIEYGYDEKVHGNYDKNLRYYNRHENLVERIGKKYQWIALYEILAKLKDNYPVNKEINEPWESSLRNIDPSLLDHPPEKNTRNLIKSYLPYKPNKIWAQNREEFKCLGNFIFIEYKGHRYISLAQLINQERDNGKNFIDRDEFFIKTKAVFLPLKDKENYIALKSMNKEDISVSWKNTYDIFAFEHYWHPAFSNMYYENEFENIKCEDSVWEYSWEANINSVSGEKTSCSYLLPNVDLVKFFELVQVSEGVWKDKTENMVVFDAQYLGSERNLLFRADYLEEYLELNKLAIVWDFYMEKISERSRKEEWFVGWINEKTEIKYKVLDEYKDEKMKDLF
;
A
#
# COMPACT_ATOMS: atom_id res chain seq x y z
N SER A 1 16.27 0.46 11.54
CA SER A 1 17.26 1.50 11.17
C SER A 1 16.70 2.53 10.20
N THR A 2 16.00 2.11 9.14
CA THR A 2 15.44 3.03 8.13
C THR A 2 14.50 4.06 8.77
N THR A 3 13.50 3.63 9.54
CA THR A 3 12.58 4.51 10.26
C THR A 3 13.31 5.48 11.21
N ALA A 4 14.35 4.99 11.91
CA ALA A 4 15.15 5.84 12.79
C ALA A 4 15.90 6.92 12.00
N LEU A 5 16.45 6.58 10.83
CA LEU A 5 17.14 7.51 9.96
C LEU A 5 16.18 8.57 9.37
N ILE A 6 14.97 8.19 9.00
CA ILE A 6 13.92 9.14 8.58
C ILE A 6 13.67 10.17 9.69
N ARG A 7 13.48 9.71 10.94
CA ARG A 7 13.25 10.60 12.08
C ARG A 7 14.43 11.54 12.35
N ILE A 8 15.67 11.06 12.17
CA ILE A 8 16.88 11.88 12.29
C ILE A 8 16.89 12.95 11.20
N TYR A 9 16.65 12.59 9.94
CA TYR A 9 16.63 13.55 8.83
C TYR A 9 15.49 14.57 8.94
N MET A 10 14.32 14.16 9.44
CA MET A 10 13.24 15.10 9.74
C MET A 10 13.63 16.13 10.81
N LYS A 11 14.38 15.70 11.82
CA LYS A 11 14.82 16.58 12.93
C LYS A 11 16.01 17.44 12.56
N GLU A 12 16.96 16.91 11.80
CA GLU A 12 18.22 17.56 11.43
C GLU A 12 18.49 17.40 9.92
N PRO A 13 17.71 18.08 9.05
CA PRO A 13 17.84 17.90 7.61
C PRO A 13 19.15 18.41 7.01
N SER A 14 19.92 19.21 7.75
CA SER A 14 21.21 19.74 7.31
C SER A 14 22.29 18.67 7.08
N ILE A 15 22.13 17.48 7.71
CA ILE A 15 23.11 16.38 7.56
C ILE A 15 22.90 15.56 6.28
N ILE A 16 21.73 15.67 5.63
CA ILE A 16 21.33 14.83 4.49
C ILE A 16 22.38 14.85 3.38
N LEU A 17 22.77 16.04 2.93
CA LEU A 17 23.71 16.18 1.81
C LEU A 17 25.09 15.60 2.15
N LYS A 18 25.54 15.74 3.39
CA LYS A 18 26.82 15.18 3.85
C LYS A 18 26.79 13.66 3.85
N ASP A 19 25.71 13.07 4.39
CA ASP A 19 25.54 11.63 4.43
C ASP A 19 25.41 11.05 3.01
N LEU A 20 24.64 11.69 2.15
CA LEU A 20 24.48 11.28 0.76
C LEU A 20 25.84 11.20 0.05
N LYS A 21 26.67 12.26 0.12
CA LYS A 21 28.02 12.27 -0.48
C LYS A 21 28.92 11.18 0.09
N ARG A 22 28.86 10.95 1.42
CA ARG A 22 29.67 9.93 2.08
C ARG A 22 29.28 8.50 1.68
N PHE A 23 27.99 8.22 1.55
CA PHE A 23 27.51 6.86 1.34
C PHE A 23 27.41 6.45 -0.13
N PHE A 24 27.51 7.37 -1.08
CA PHE A 24 27.69 6.98 -2.49
C PHE A 24 29.01 6.24 -2.75
N ASP A 25 30.05 6.51 -1.95
CA ASP A 25 31.35 5.83 -2.06
C ASP A 25 31.35 4.44 -1.43
N VAL A 26 30.29 4.06 -0.70
CA VAL A 26 30.14 2.72 -0.11
C VAL A 26 29.54 1.78 -1.15
N ASN A 27 30.34 0.87 -1.66
CA ASN A 27 29.92 -0.12 -2.67
C ASN A 27 29.01 -1.21 -2.07
N ASP A 28 27.88 -0.81 -1.45
CA ASP A 28 26.83 -1.69 -0.94
C ASP A 28 25.46 -1.20 -1.41
N PRO A 29 24.81 -1.88 -2.38
CA PRO A 29 23.51 -1.49 -2.90
C PRO A 29 22.41 -1.40 -1.83
N TYR A 30 22.47 -2.24 -0.80
CA TYR A 30 21.49 -2.19 0.28
C TYR A 30 21.62 -0.95 1.15
N VAL A 31 22.86 -0.52 1.42
CA VAL A 31 23.10 0.71 2.18
C VAL A 31 22.58 1.91 1.39
N LEU A 32 22.86 1.97 0.11
CA LEU A 32 22.40 3.04 -0.77
C LEU A 32 20.87 3.07 -0.88
N GLU A 33 20.24 1.91 -1.07
CA GLU A 33 18.78 1.78 -1.11
C GLU A 33 18.15 2.28 0.20
N ARG A 34 18.67 1.85 1.37
CA ARG A 34 18.17 2.29 2.68
C ARG A 34 18.39 3.78 2.94
N LEU A 35 19.47 4.35 2.41
CA LEU A 35 19.74 5.77 2.48
C LEU A 35 18.72 6.57 1.66
N LEU A 36 18.51 6.19 0.40
CA LEU A 36 17.60 6.90 -0.50
C LEU A 36 16.14 6.82 -0.03
N ILE A 37 15.67 5.65 0.41
CA ILE A 37 14.31 5.54 0.95
C ILE A 37 14.16 6.33 2.26
N SER A 38 15.21 6.41 3.09
CA SER A 38 15.15 7.21 4.31
C SER A 38 15.11 8.69 4.01
N LEU A 39 15.93 9.13 3.07
CA LEU A 39 15.89 10.50 2.57
C LEU A 39 14.51 10.83 1.99
N TYR A 40 14.00 9.97 1.11
CA TYR A 40 12.72 10.18 0.47
C TYR A 40 11.58 10.29 1.49
N GLY A 41 11.48 9.34 2.42
CA GLY A 41 10.48 9.39 3.50
C GLY A 41 10.56 10.64 4.37
N ALA A 42 11.78 11.19 4.57
CA ALA A 42 11.96 12.43 5.32
C ALA A 42 11.54 13.66 4.53
N ILE A 43 11.97 13.81 3.27
CA ILE A 43 11.66 15.00 2.46
C ILE A 43 10.18 15.16 2.15
N LEU A 44 9.45 14.06 2.07
CA LEU A 44 7.99 14.10 1.90
C LEU A 44 7.27 14.81 3.07
N ARG A 45 7.89 14.87 4.25
CA ARG A 45 7.34 15.44 5.50
C ARG A 45 7.96 16.75 5.93
N ILE A 46 9.07 17.15 5.32
CA ILE A 46 9.76 18.40 5.65
C ILE A 46 9.21 19.53 4.78
N ASN A 47 8.71 20.60 5.40
CA ASN A 47 8.17 21.74 4.67
C ASN A 47 9.23 22.44 3.78
N LYS A 48 10.47 22.57 4.28
CA LYS A 48 11.59 23.17 3.55
C LYS A 48 12.84 22.32 3.73
N VAL A 49 13.28 21.68 2.65
CA VAL A 49 14.49 20.84 2.63
C VAL A 49 15.69 21.74 2.30
N PRO A 50 16.69 21.88 3.20
CA PRO A 50 17.90 22.61 2.91
C PRO A 50 18.67 21.96 1.75
N GLN A 51 19.27 22.77 0.89
CA GLN A 51 20.14 22.31 -0.19
C GLN A 51 19.50 21.23 -1.12
N LEU A 52 18.18 21.32 -1.35
CA LEU A 52 17.47 20.32 -2.15
C LEU A 52 18.02 20.23 -3.58
N VAL A 53 18.46 21.35 -4.17
CA VAL A 53 19.07 21.35 -5.51
C VAL A 53 20.36 20.55 -5.52
N GLU A 54 21.25 20.76 -4.56
CA GLU A 54 22.53 20.03 -4.45
C GLU A 54 22.29 18.55 -4.15
N ILE A 55 21.29 18.21 -3.35
CA ILE A 55 20.87 16.82 -3.09
C ILE A 55 20.47 16.15 -4.41
N VAL A 56 19.63 16.82 -5.19
CA VAL A 56 19.18 16.33 -6.50
C VAL A 56 20.35 16.17 -7.47
N ASP A 57 21.24 17.15 -7.57
CA ASP A 57 22.41 17.10 -8.46
C ASP A 57 23.34 15.93 -8.09
N VAL A 58 23.58 15.66 -6.81
CA VAL A 58 24.37 14.51 -6.34
C VAL A 58 23.70 13.19 -6.72
N ILE A 59 22.41 13.05 -6.50
CA ILE A 59 21.66 11.84 -6.86
C ILE A 59 21.67 11.61 -8.37
N TYR A 60 21.36 12.64 -9.13
CA TYR A 60 21.30 12.58 -10.61
C TYR A 60 22.65 12.18 -11.21
N THR A 61 23.72 12.80 -10.73
CA THR A 61 25.08 12.52 -11.23
C THR A 61 25.51 11.09 -10.92
N ASN A 62 25.24 10.58 -9.71
CA ASN A 62 25.74 9.26 -9.30
C ASN A 62 24.86 8.08 -9.77
N ILE A 63 23.60 8.31 -10.13
CA ILE A 63 22.68 7.24 -10.52
C ILE A 63 22.38 7.27 -12.02
N PHE A 64 22.06 8.45 -12.59
CA PHE A 64 21.53 8.56 -13.94
C PHE A 64 22.54 9.06 -14.98
N LEU A 65 23.61 9.76 -14.58
CA LEU A 65 24.63 10.29 -15.49
C LEU A 65 25.86 9.37 -15.64
N GLN A 66 25.83 8.19 -15.07
CA GLN A 66 26.88 7.19 -15.27
C GLN A 66 26.79 6.56 -16.66
N ASP A 67 27.89 5.93 -17.14
CA ASP A 67 27.91 5.17 -18.41
C ASP A 67 26.82 4.09 -18.44
N GLU A 68 26.62 3.41 -17.31
CA GLU A 68 25.46 2.54 -17.06
C GLU A 68 24.62 3.16 -15.94
N VAL A 69 23.32 3.33 -16.15
CA VAL A 69 22.41 3.75 -15.07
C VAL A 69 22.41 2.69 -13.99
N TYR A 70 22.55 3.11 -12.73
CA TYR A 70 22.70 2.20 -11.60
C TYR A 70 21.71 1.01 -11.69
N PRO A 71 22.17 -0.24 -11.80
CA PRO A 71 21.32 -1.37 -12.13
C PRO A 71 20.60 -1.94 -10.90
N ASN A 72 19.68 -1.17 -10.33
CA ASN A 72 18.80 -1.59 -9.24
C ASN A 72 17.49 -0.81 -9.32
N VAL A 73 16.38 -1.51 -9.48
CA VAL A 73 15.06 -0.90 -9.72
C VAL A 73 14.61 0.02 -8.58
N LEU A 74 14.80 -0.36 -7.30
CA LEU A 74 14.37 0.49 -6.18
C LEU A 74 15.27 1.69 -5.95
N ILE A 75 16.59 1.56 -6.16
CA ILE A 75 17.50 2.70 -6.11
C ILE A 75 17.12 3.74 -7.17
N ARG A 76 16.80 3.28 -8.40
CA ARG A 76 16.30 4.15 -9.47
C ARG A 76 14.97 4.79 -9.10
N ASP A 77 14.05 4.03 -8.54
CA ASP A 77 12.72 4.50 -8.17
C ASP A 77 12.78 5.59 -7.10
N TYR A 78 13.49 5.36 -6.00
CA TYR A 78 13.65 6.37 -4.95
C TYR A 78 14.42 7.60 -5.42
N ALA A 79 15.49 7.42 -6.18
CA ALA A 79 16.25 8.53 -6.75
C ALA A 79 15.39 9.41 -7.66
N ARG A 80 14.63 8.79 -8.55
CA ARG A 80 13.69 9.45 -9.45
C ARG A 80 12.60 10.18 -8.68
N SER A 81 12.00 9.53 -7.69
CA SER A 81 10.94 10.11 -6.86
C SER A 81 11.41 11.34 -6.07
N ILE A 82 12.66 11.35 -5.58
CA ILE A 82 13.27 12.52 -4.94
C ILE A 82 13.39 13.69 -5.93
N ILE A 83 13.82 13.42 -7.16
CA ILE A 83 13.96 14.46 -8.20
C ILE A 83 12.58 15.00 -8.60
N LEU A 84 11.60 14.12 -8.79
CA LEU A 84 10.22 14.52 -9.09
C LEU A 84 9.57 15.32 -7.96
N PHE A 85 9.88 14.99 -6.71
CA PHE A 85 9.45 15.80 -5.57
C PHE A 85 9.99 17.23 -5.66
N ALA A 86 11.25 17.40 -6.00
CA ALA A 86 11.85 18.74 -6.17
C ALA A 86 11.23 19.53 -7.35
N VAL A 87 10.86 18.83 -8.43
CA VAL A 87 10.08 19.41 -9.56
C VAL A 87 8.68 19.84 -9.09
N ASN A 88 7.97 18.96 -8.37
CA ASN A 88 6.64 19.26 -7.85
C ASN A 88 6.64 20.46 -6.88
N LYS A 89 7.72 20.64 -6.13
CA LYS A 89 7.92 21.81 -5.26
C LYS A 89 8.37 23.08 -6.01
N GLY A 90 8.52 23.02 -7.33
CA GLY A 90 8.99 24.16 -8.14
C GLY A 90 10.43 24.59 -7.88
N VAL A 91 11.25 23.72 -7.25
CA VAL A 91 12.64 24.02 -6.90
C VAL A 91 13.59 23.84 -8.09
N ILE A 92 13.26 22.90 -8.97
CA ILE A 92 14.03 22.58 -10.19
C ILE A 92 13.11 22.42 -11.40
N ASN A 93 13.69 22.56 -12.63
CA ASN A 93 13.02 22.24 -13.88
C ASN A 93 13.42 20.81 -14.33
N LEU A 94 12.45 19.98 -14.73
CA LEU A 94 12.66 18.61 -15.17
C LEU A 94 13.56 18.50 -16.41
N GLU A 95 13.56 19.49 -17.31
CA GLU A 95 14.35 19.49 -18.55
C GLU A 95 15.86 19.25 -18.29
N LYS A 96 16.41 19.75 -17.20
CA LYS A 96 17.80 19.50 -16.80
C LYS A 96 18.06 18.04 -16.40
N TYR A 97 17.03 17.31 -16.02
CA TYR A 97 17.10 15.98 -15.41
C TYR A 97 16.38 14.89 -16.25
N GLU A 98 16.31 15.05 -17.55
CA GLU A 98 15.54 14.18 -18.46
C GLU A 98 15.91 12.69 -18.39
N LYS A 99 17.20 12.37 -18.09
CA LYS A 99 17.69 10.99 -17.99
C LYS A 99 17.13 10.18 -16.82
N ILE A 100 16.33 10.78 -15.94
CA ILE A 100 15.61 10.02 -14.90
C ILE A 100 14.49 9.16 -15.48
N ASN A 101 14.10 9.37 -16.72
CA ASN A 101 13.06 8.59 -17.38
C ASN A 101 13.67 7.45 -18.20
N PRO A 102 13.06 6.24 -18.19
CA PRO A 102 13.47 5.16 -19.08
C PRO A 102 13.26 5.54 -20.56
N PRO A 103 13.92 4.88 -21.52
CA PRO A 103 14.69 3.65 -21.31
C PRO A 103 16.07 3.90 -20.70
N TYR A 104 16.49 2.99 -19.81
CA TYR A 104 17.84 3.01 -19.26
C TYR A 104 18.77 2.04 -20.00
N SER A 105 20.08 2.12 -19.72
CA SER A 105 21.10 1.25 -20.28
C SER A 105 21.95 0.63 -19.17
N SER A 106 22.09 -0.69 -19.21
CA SER A 106 23.03 -1.45 -18.39
C SER A 106 23.47 -2.71 -19.13
N SER A 107 24.67 -3.22 -18.82
CA SER A 107 25.19 -4.44 -19.46
C SER A 107 24.51 -5.68 -18.91
N TRP A 108 24.11 -6.60 -19.80
CA TRP A 108 23.64 -7.92 -19.40
C TRP A 108 24.78 -8.78 -18.86
N TYR A 109 24.45 -9.81 -18.12
CA TYR A 109 25.42 -10.75 -17.57
C TYR A 109 26.17 -11.50 -18.67
N LYS A 110 27.50 -11.58 -18.54
CA LYS A 110 28.38 -12.29 -19.50
C LYS A 110 28.29 -13.81 -19.37
N LYS A 111 27.77 -14.31 -18.26
CA LYS A 111 27.73 -15.73 -17.95
C LYS A 111 26.37 -16.11 -17.34
N THR A 112 25.86 -17.25 -17.76
CA THR A 112 24.81 -18.01 -17.09
C THR A 112 25.43 -19.15 -16.31
N TYR A 113 24.70 -19.72 -15.37
CA TYR A 113 25.20 -20.76 -14.48
C TYR A 113 24.28 -21.98 -14.50
N SER A 114 24.86 -23.15 -14.73
CA SER A 114 24.15 -24.42 -14.65
C SER A 114 23.90 -24.83 -13.19
N LEU A 115 22.94 -25.74 -12.97
CA LEU A 115 22.69 -26.33 -11.65
C LEU A 115 23.93 -27.04 -11.09
N GLN A 116 24.74 -27.64 -11.97
CA GLN A 116 25.99 -28.31 -11.56
C GLN A 116 27.00 -27.31 -10.99
N GLU A 117 27.14 -26.13 -11.57
CA GLU A 117 28.01 -25.08 -11.04
C GLU A 117 27.52 -24.56 -9.68
N ILE A 118 26.21 -24.43 -9.50
CA ILE A 118 25.62 -24.08 -8.20
C ILE A 118 25.91 -25.18 -7.15
N ASP A 119 25.79 -26.46 -7.51
CA ASP A 119 26.08 -27.58 -6.62
C ASP A 119 27.57 -27.67 -6.24
N ILE A 120 28.47 -27.37 -7.18
CA ILE A 120 29.91 -27.26 -6.89
C ILE A 120 30.13 -26.14 -5.87
N LYS A 121 29.51 -24.96 -6.09
CA LYS A 121 29.65 -23.82 -5.20
C LYS A 121 29.08 -24.10 -3.80
N LEU A 122 27.97 -24.82 -3.72
CA LEU A 122 27.42 -25.28 -2.46
C LEU A 122 28.42 -26.17 -1.69
N LYS A 123 29.04 -27.14 -2.37
CA LYS A 123 30.06 -28.03 -1.73
C LYS A 123 31.25 -27.22 -1.23
N GLU A 124 31.72 -26.22 -1.95
CA GLU A 124 32.78 -25.32 -1.47
C GLU A 124 32.36 -24.61 -0.18
N MET A 125 31.14 -24.07 -0.11
CA MET A 125 30.63 -23.39 1.08
C MET A 125 30.45 -24.36 2.27
N GLN A 126 30.02 -25.59 2.02
CA GLN A 126 29.92 -26.64 3.04
C GLN A 126 31.32 -27.02 3.61
N GLN A 127 32.34 -27.08 2.77
CA GLN A 127 33.72 -27.29 3.21
C GLN A 127 34.20 -26.13 4.09
N ILE A 128 33.92 -24.89 3.71
CA ILE A 128 34.25 -23.70 4.51
C ILE A 128 33.56 -23.74 5.87
N SER A 129 32.31 -24.16 5.92
CA SER A 129 31.53 -24.33 7.16
C SER A 129 32.05 -25.44 8.04
N GLY A 130 32.81 -26.43 7.51
CA GLY A 130 33.25 -27.62 8.21
C GLY A 130 32.10 -28.55 8.65
N LYS A 131 30.91 -28.40 8.11
CA LYS A 131 29.67 -29.14 8.45
C LYS A 131 28.94 -29.51 7.17
N GLY A 132 28.19 -30.60 7.20
CA GLY A 132 27.38 -31.07 6.06
C GLY A 132 26.22 -30.12 5.66
N TYR A 133 25.97 -29.07 6.43
CA TYR A 133 24.98 -28.02 6.17
C TYR A 133 25.57 -26.66 6.50
N CYS A 134 25.37 -25.68 5.64
CA CYS A 134 25.86 -24.30 5.77
C CYS A 134 24.73 -23.26 5.60
N GLY A 135 25.00 -21.98 5.88
CA GLY A 135 24.03 -20.90 5.68
C GLY A 135 23.62 -20.76 4.22
N PHE A 136 24.55 -21.01 3.30
CA PHE A 136 24.31 -20.96 1.86
C PHE A 136 23.31 -22.02 1.37
N ASP A 137 23.18 -23.20 2.04
CA ASP A 137 22.08 -24.15 1.77
C ASP A 137 20.70 -23.48 1.87
N SER A 138 20.54 -22.59 2.84
CA SER A 138 19.28 -21.88 3.03
C SER A 138 18.99 -20.89 1.89
N ILE A 139 20.02 -20.25 1.34
CA ILE A 139 19.90 -19.36 0.18
C ILE A 139 19.46 -20.17 -1.03
N ILE A 140 20.16 -21.25 -1.37
CA ILE A 140 19.84 -22.10 -2.52
C ILE A 140 18.42 -22.64 -2.43
N LYS A 141 18.03 -23.19 -1.25
CA LYS A 141 16.67 -23.67 -1.04
C LYS A 141 15.61 -22.59 -1.20
N SER A 142 15.87 -21.42 -0.65
CA SER A 142 14.96 -20.28 -0.75
C SER A 142 14.82 -19.76 -2.18
N MET A 143 15.87 -19.85 -3.00
CA MET A 143 15.92 -19.38 -4.39
C MET A 143 15.44 -20.42 -5.41
N THR A 144 15.05 -21.63 -4.99
CA THR A 144 14.58 -22.68 -5.90
C THR A 144 13.22 -22.31 -6.48
N THR A 145 13.13 -22.24 -7.80
CA THR A 145 11.90 -21.94 -8.54
C THR A 145 11.14 -23.21 -8.93
N GLU A 146 11.83 -24.34 -9.11
CA GLU A 146 11.28 -25.63 -9.53
C GLU A 146 10.77 -26.49 -8.37
N TYR A 147 9.76 -27.34 -8.66
CA TYR A 147 9.35 -28.40 -7.76
C TYR A 147 10.30 -29.60 -7.87
N GLY A 148 10.76 -30.11 -6.74
CA GLY A 148 11.46 -31.41 -6.68
C GLY A 148 12.97 -31.34 -6.76
N ARG A 149 13.59 -30.17 -6.75
CA ARG A 149 15.02 -30.04 -6.63
C ARG A 149 15.47 -30.43 -5.21
N GLY A 150 15.84 -31.70 -5.06
CA GLY A 150 16.22 -32.29 -3.78
C GLY A 150 15.03 -32.55 -2.84
N ILE A 151 15.22 -33.47 -1.90
CA ILE A 151 14.19 -33.82 -0.90
C ILE A 151 13.92 -32.62 -0.01
N GLY A 152 12.70 -32.09 -0.04
CA GLY A 152 12.24 -30.98 0.80
C GLY A 152 12.72 -29.59 0.38
N ALA A 153 13.21 -29.41 -0.85
CA ALA A 153 13.49 -28.08 -1.38
C ALA A 153 12.18 -27.36 -1.70
N TYR A 154 11.86 -26.35 -0.92
CA TYR A 154 10.71 -25.45 -1.13
C TYR A 154 11.22 -24.02 -1.11
N GLY A 155 11.15 -23.38 -2.27
CA GLY A 155 11.68 -22.04 -2.47
C GLY A 155 10.62 -20.97 -2.29
N ASP A 156 10.34 -20.55 -1.06
CA ASP A 156 9.37 -19.48 -0.82
C ASP A 156 9.70 -18.20 -1.60
N PHE A 157 10.95 -17.76 -1.54
CA PHE A 157 11.39 -16.57 -2.25
C PHE A 157 11.47 -16.83 -3.76
N GLY A 158 12.03 -17.94 -4.18
CA GLY A 158 12.21 -18.30 -5.59
C GLY A 158 10.87 -18.37 -6.34
N ARG A 159 9.85 -18.96 -5.73
CA ARG A 159 8.53 -19.16 -6.38
C ARG A 159 7.60 -17.98 -6.27
N TYR A 160 7.45 -17.46 -5.04
CA TYR A 160 6.38 -16.48 -4.76
C TYR A 160 6.83 -15.02 -4.90
N VAL A 161 8.13 -14.79 -4.93
CA VAL A 161 8.71 -13.46 -5.14
C VAL A 161 9.47 -13.42 -6.46
N PHE A 162 10.61 -14.13 -6.55
CA PHE A 162 11.50 -14.05 -7.68
C PHE A 162 10.83 -14.47 -9.01
N GLY A 163 10.27 -15.68 -9.06
CA GLY A 163 9.59 -16.22 -10.25
C GLY A 163 8.41 -15.37 -10.69
N ARG A 164 7.65 -14.82 -9.73
CA ARG A 164 6.56 -13.88 -10.04
C ARG A 164 7.05 -12.62 -10.73
N GLU A 165 8.10 -12.01 -10.20
CA GLU A 165 8.62 -10.75 -10.72
C GLU A 165 9.29 -10.91 -12.09
N VAL A 166 9.97 -12.05 -12.35
CA VAL A 166 10.61 -12.32 -13.65
C VAL A 166 9.67 -12.97 -14.67
N TYR A 167 8.41 -13.25 -14.30
CA TYR A 167 7.45 -13.98 -15.15
C TYR A 167 7.22 -13.36 -16.52
N ASN A 168 7.31 -12.04 -16.62
CA ASN A 168 7.13 -11.34 -17.91
C ASN A 168 8.18 -11.71 -18.96
N TRP A 169 9.32 -12.29 -18.58
CA TRP A 169 10.41 -12.73 -19.47
C TRP A 169 10.47 -14.25 -19.65
N LYS A 170 9.46 -15.02 -19.24
CA LYS A 170 9.42 -16.49 -19.31
C LYS A 170 9.60 -17.07 -20.71
N ASP A 171 9.24 -16.32 -21.75
CA ASP A 171 9.43 -16.75 -23.16
C ASP A 171 10.87 -16.57 -23.65
N GLN A 172 11.71 -15.84 -22.88
CA GLN A 172 13.09 -15.54 -23.20
C GLN A 172 14.08 -16.24 -22.26
N PHE A 173 13.68 -16.47 -21.02
CA PHE A 173 14.51 -17.03 -19.96
C PHE A 173 13.73 -18.06 -19.14
N ASP A 174 14.43 -19.12 -18.75
CA ASP A 174 14.00 -19.98 -17.68
C ASP A 174 14.20 -19.25 -16.33
N ASP A 175 13.21 -19.27 -15.45
CA ASP A 175 13.26 -18.58 -14.16
C ASP A 175 14.32 -19.21 -13.23
N GLN A 176 14.62 -20.52 -13.38
CA GLN A 176 15.71 -21.17 -12.64
C GLN A 176 17.08 -20.69 -13.12
N ASP A 177 17.27 -20.44 -14.42
CA ASP A 177 18.52 -19.88 -14.94
C ASP A 177 18.77 -18.47 -14.38
N LEU A 178 17.74 -17.65 -14.35
CA LEU A 178 17.81 -16.32 -13.71
C LEU A 178 18.09 -16.44 -12.20
N SER A 179 17.47 -17.39 -11.52
CA SER A 179 17.73 -17.69 -10.11
C SER A 179 19.16 -18.13 -9.87
N ASN A 180 19.75 -18.93 -10.77
CA ASN A 180 21.16 -19.34 -10.67
C ASN A 180 22.10 -18.13 -10.80
N ILE A 181 21.79 -17.19 -11.70
CA ILE A 181 22.52 -15.92 -11.79
C ILE A 181 22.43 -15.17 -10.46
N ALA A 182 21.22 -15.04 -9.89
CA ALA A 182 21.00 -14.37 -8.60
C ALA A 182 21.82 -15.02 -7.47
N ILE A 183 21.84 -16.35 -7.38
CA ILE A 183 22.62 -17.09 -6.38
C ILE A 183 24.12 -16.74 -6.48
N MET A 184 24.69 -16.66 -7.67
CA MET A 184 26.09 -16.29 -7.84
C MET A 184 26.33 -14.81 -7.53
N ARG A 185 25.41 -13.92 -7.90
CA ARG A 185 25.46 -12.49 -7.54
C ARG A 185 25.45 -12.27 -6.03
N ILE A 186 24.72 -13.08 -5.26
CA ILE A 186 24.70 -13.02 -3.79
C ILE A 186 26.12 -13.18 -3.22
N ILE A 187 26.91 -14.10 -3.80
CA ILE A 187 28.30 -14.30 -3.38
C ILE A 187 29.17 -13.11 -3.79
N GLU A 188 29.03 -12.64 -5.02
CA GLU A 188 29.77 -11.48 -5.53
C GLU A 188 29.47 -10.19 -4.76
N TYR A 189 28.26 -10.04 -4.23
CA TYR A 189 27.89 -8.95 -3.31
C TYR A 189 28.48 -9.09 -1.91
N GLY A 190 29.18 -10.18 -1.63
CA GLY A 190 29.93 -10.36 -0.40
C GLY A 190 29.25 -11.24 0.65
N TYR A 191 28.29 -12.10 0.27
CA TYR A 191 27.87 -13.15 1.18
C TYR A 191 29.05 -14.10 1.45
N ASP A 192 29.50 -14.15 2.71
CA ASP A 192 30.61 -14.98 3.16
C ASP A 192 30.13 -15.99 4.20
N GLU A 193 30.31 -17.28 3.92
CA GLU A 193 29.87 -18.36 4.79
C GLU A 193 30.57 -18.32 6.15
N LYS A 194 31.88 -17.89 6.23
CA LYS A 194 32.62 -17.77 7.48
C LYS A 194 32.03 -16.71 8.40
N VAL A 195 31.57 -15.59 7.79
CA VAL A 195 31.05 -14.42 8.51
C VAL A 195 29.57 -14.57 8.81
N HIS A 196 28.78 -14.97 7.81
CA HIS A 196 27.31 -14.90 7.84
C HIS A 196 26.66 -16.27 8.10
N GLY A 197 27.32 -17.35 7.69
CA GLY A 197 26.72 -18.70 7.64
C GLY A 197 26.24 -19.22 8.99
N ASN A 198 27.00 -19.01 10.07
CA ASN A 198 26.57 -19.44 11.41
C ASN A 198 25.34 -18.66 11.89
N TYR A 199 25.24 -17.37 11.59
CA TYR A 199 24.11 -16.53 11.94
C TYR A 199 22.85 -17.00 11.19
N ASP A 200 22.93 -17.11 9.87
CA ASP A 200 21.81 -17.52 9.02
C ASP A 200 21.32 -18.94 9.32
N LYS A 201 22.25 -19.84 9.64
CA LYS A 201 21.95 -21.21 10.05
C LYS A 201 21.17 -21.27 11.37
N ASN A 202 21.58 -20.48 12.35
CA ASN A 202 20.96 -20.47 13.67
C ASN A 202 19.55 -19.90 13.63
N LEU A 203 19.29 -18.87 12.80
CA LEU A 203 17.97 -18.29 12.62
C LEU A 203 16.93 -19.27 12.07
N ARG A 204 17.33 -20.38 11.44
CA ARG A 204 16.43 -21.43 10.95
C ARG A 204 15.62 -22.10 12.07
N TYR A 205 16.16 -22.17 13.27
CA TYR A 205 15.55 -22.86 14.40
C TYR A 205 14.63 -21.98 15.24
N TYR A 206 14.58 -20.69 14.95
CA TYR A 206 13.71 -19.76 15.66
C TYR A 206 12.29 -19.77 15.08
N ASN A 207 11.31 -19.69 15.98
CA ASN A 207 9.92 -19.57 15.61
C ASN A 207 9.70 -18.27 14.79
N ARG A 208 8.99 -18.38 13.66
CA ARG A 208 8.66 -17.23 12.81
C ARG A 208 7.92 -16.11 13.57
N HIS A 209 7.21 -16.47 14.64
CA HIS A 209 6.47 -15.52 15.48
C HIS A 209 7.34 -14.82 16.53
N GLU A 210 8.52 -15.35 16.83
CA GLU A 210 9.38 -14.83 17.90
C GLU A 210 10.59 -14.05 17.37
N ASN A 211 10.95 -14.25 16.10
CA ASN A 211 12.18 -13.71 15.55
C ASN A 211 11.96 -12.92 14.27
N LEU A 212 12.04 -11.60 14.38
CA LEU A 212 11.79 -10.63 13.32
C LEU A 212 13.05 -10.25 12.55
N VAL A 213 14.20 -10.83 12.94
CA VAL A 213 15.45 -10.55 12.25
C VAL A 213 15.59 -11.50 11.07
N GLU A 214 15.55 -10.95 9.87
CA GLU A 214 15.76 -11.71 8.65
C GLU A 214 17.19 -12.23 8.52
N ARG A 215 17.34 -13.40 7.85
CA ARG A 215 18.64 -13.94 7.50
C ARG A 215 19.42 -12.94 6.64
N ILE A 216 20.71 -12.86 6.84
CA ILE A 216 21.59 -11.99 6.03
C ILE A 216 21.55 -12.40 4.56
N GLY A 217 21.51 -13.71 4.28
CA GLY A 217 21.33 -14.21 2.91
C GLY A 217 20.09 -13.65 2.21
N LYS A 218 18.99 -13.40 2.94
CA LYS A 218 17.77 -12.83 2.35
C LYS A 218 17.95 -11.36 1.94
N LYS A 219 18.75 -10.57 2.68
CA LYS A 219 19.18 -9.24 2.23
C LYS A 219 19.79 -9.30 0.82
N TYR A 220 20.71 -10.23 0.61
CA TYR A 220 21.40 -10.39 -0.68
C TYR A 220 20.48 -10.93 -1.77
N GLN A 221 19.49 -11.76 -1.43
CA GLN A 221 18.47 -12.23 -2.37
C GLN A 221 17.67 -11.05 -2.96
N TRP A 222 17.25 -10.11 -2.13
CA TRP A 222 16.57 -8.90 -2.58
C TRP A 222 17.46 -8.03 -3.47
N ILE A 223 18.72 -7.81 -3.10
CA ILE A 223 19.66 -7.03 -3.92
C ILE A 223 19.81 -7.66 -5.32
N ALA A 224 20.03 -8.98 -5.37
CA ALA A 224 20.19 -9.69 -6.62
C ALA A 224 18.92 -9.64 -7.49
N LEU A 225 17.74 -9.77 -6.89
CA LEU A 225 16.46 -9.63 -7.60
C LEU A 225 16.34 -8.25 -8.25
N TYR A 226 16.55 -7.19 -7.48
CA TYR A 226 16.40 -5.81 -7.98
C TYR A 226 17.43 -5.45 -9.07
N GLU A 227 18.63 -6.02 -9.00
CA GLU A 227 19.61 -5.90 -10.09
C GLU A 227 19.15 -6.62 -11.36
N ILE A 228 18.72 -7.88 -11.23
CA ILE A 228 18.26 -8.68 -12.38
C ILE A 228 17.08 -8.00 -13.06
N LEU A 229 16.10 -7.53 -12.29
CA LEU A 229 14.94 -6.81 -12.84
C LEU A 229 15.35 -5.55 -13.59
N ALA A 230 16.29 -4.76 -13.06
CA ALA A 230 16.80 -3.58 -13.75
C ALA A 230 17.45 -3.97 -15.09
N LYS A 231 18.33 -4.97 -15.08
CA LYS A 231 19.01 -5.44 -16.29
C LYS A 231 18.07 -6.10 -17.29
N LEU A 232 17.06 -6.84 -16.86
CA LEU A 232 16.01 -7.39 -17.74
C LEU A 232 15.26 -6.27 -18.45
N LYS A 233 14.80 -5.26 -17.70
CA LYS A 233 14.09 -4.10 -18.28
C LYS A 233 14.94 -3.30 -19.25
N ASP A 234 16.22 -3.16 -18.98
CA ASP A 234 17.15 -2.41 -19.85
C ASP A 234 17.47 -3.13 -21.15
N ASN A 235 17.61 -4.47 -21.12
CA ASN A 235 18.12 -5.26 -22.26
C ASN A 235 17.03 -6.05 -23.00
N TYR A 236 15.93 -6.38 -22.33
CA TYR A 236 14.86 -7.24 -22.86
C TYR A 236 13.48 -6.63 -22.58
N PRO A 237 13.17 -5.47 -23.16
CA PRO A 237 11.89 -4.82 -22.90
C PRO A 237 10.73 -5.71 -23.34
N VAL A 238 9.81 -5.95 -22.42
CA VAL A 238 8.54 -6.61 -22.69
C VAL A 238 7.54 -5.57 -23.22
N ASN A 239 6.47 -6.02 -23.84
CA ASN A 239 5.46 -5.19 -24.52
C ASN A 239 5.24 -3.81 -23.88
N LYS A 240 5.21 -2.76 -24.71
CA LYS A 240 5.14 -1.36 -24.27
C LYS A 240 3.99 -1.02 -23.33
N GLU A 241 2.92 -1.83 -23.33
CA GLU A 241 1.74 -1.68 -22.44
C GLU A 241 2.01 -2.13 -21.00
N ILE A 242 3.05 -2.95 -20.77
CA ILE A 242 3.43 -3.46 -19.43
C ILE A 242 4.60 -2.65 -18.85
N ASN A 243 5.26 -1.83 -19.64
CA ASN A 243 6.34 -0.97 -19.20
C ASN A 243 5.80 0.28 -18.49
N GLU A 244 5.16 0.09 -17.37
CA GLU A 244 5.00 1.22 -16.46
C GLU A 244 6.38 1.72 -16.04
N PRO A 245 6.66 3.02 -16.22
CA PRO A 245 7.97 3.56 -15.89
C PRO A 245 8.24 3.58 -14.38
N TRP A 246 7.29 3.12 -13.57
CA TRP A 246 7.32 3.22 -12.11
C TRP A 246 7.55 1.85 -11.49
N GLU A 247 8.51 1.78 -10.58
CA GLU A 247 8.86 0.57 -9.83
C GLU A 247 8.18 0.50 -8.46
N SER A 248 7.18 1.35 -8.24
CA SER A 248 6.45 1.43 -6.97
C SER A 248 5.85 0.10 -6.53
N SER A 249 5.40 -0.74 -7.47
CA SER A 249 4.88 -2.08 -7.19
C SER A 249 5.90 -3.04 -6.54
N LEU A 250 7.19 -2.72 -6.61
CA LEU A 250 8.26 -3.50 -5.98
C LEU A 250 8.58 -3.04 -4.55
N ARG A 251 7.98 -1.95 -4.10
CA ARG A 251 8.13 -1.45 -2.73
C ARG A 251 7.42 -2.39 -1.77
N ASN A 252 8.07 -2.80 -0.70
CA ASN A 252 7.51 -3.76 0.25
C ASN A 252 6.85 -3.13 1.46
N ILE A 253 7.38 -2.01 1.96
CA ILE A 253 6.95 -1.34 3.19
C ILE A 253 7.19 0.15 3.03
N ASP A 254 6.25 0.97 3.47
CA ASP A 254 6.48 2.40 3.68
C ASP A 254 7.17 2.61 5.05
N PRO A 255 8.49 2.88 5.08
CA PRO A 255 9.22 2.99 6.33
C PRO A 255 9.02 4.34 7.03
N SER A 256 8.33 5.27 6.38
CA SER A 256 8.07 6.61 6.90
C SER A 256 6.81 6.68 7.75
N LEU A 257 5.99 5.63 7.77
CA LEU A 257 4.82 5.57 8.64
C LEU A 257 5.24 5.63 10.11
N LEU A 258 4.53 6.45 10.85
CA LEU A 258 4.72 6.57 12.29
C LEU A 258 3.89 5.50 13.01
N ASP A 259 4.41 5.01 14.16
CA ASP A 259 3.76 3.97 14.98
C ASP A 259 2.45 4.41 15.64
N HIS A 260 1.99 5.62 15.38
CA HIS A 260 0.83 6.19 16.05
C HIS A 260 -0.19 6.71 15.04
N PRO A 261 -1.44 6.23 15.12
CA PRO A 261 -2.51 6.81 14.33
C PRO A 261 -2.70 8.29 14.69
N PRO A 262 -3.08 9.12 13.68
CA PRO A 262 -3.35 10.52 13.91
C PRO A 262 -4.49 10.69 14.94
N GLU A 263 -4.31 11.64 15.81
CA GLU A 263 -5.22 12.17 16.84
C GLU A 263 -6.08 11.16 17.62
N LYS A 264 -5.62 10.85 18.83
CA LYS A 264 -6.39 10.15 19.88
C LYS A 264 -7.76 10.78 20.21
N ASN A 265 -8.05 11.98 19.73
CA ASN A 265 -9.22 12.76 20.08
C ASN A 265 -10.48 12.43 19.27
N THR A 266 -10.39 11.62 18.20
CA THR A 266 -11.55 11.21 17.39
C THR A 266 -12.29 10.00 17.95
N ARG A 267 -11.80 9.37 19.00
CA ARG A 267 -12.35 8.14 19.62
C ARG A 267 -13.82 8.23 20.02
N ASN A 268 -14.33 9.42 20.26
CA ASN A 268 -15.71 9.64 20.70
C ASN A 268 -16.70 9.85 19.56
N LEU A 269 -16.26 9.82 18.30
CA LEU A 269 -17.15 10.04 17.15
C LEU A 269 -17.95 8.80 16.76
N ILE A 270 -17.44 7.62 17.08
CA ILE A 270 -18.11 6.36 16.79
C ILE A 270 -18.75 5.82 18.08
N LYS A 271 -20.07 5.71 18.05
CA LYS A 271 -20.84 5.17 19.18
C LYS A 271 -20.79 3.64 19.19
N SER A 272 -20.98 3.02 20.36
CA SER A 272 -21.25 1.60 20.42
C SER A 272 -22.67 1.30 19.96
N TYR A 273 -22.78 0.39 19.00
CA TYR A 273 -24.04 -0.10 18.45
C TYR A 273 -24.38 -1.50 18.95
N LEU A 274 -23.47 -2.16 19.68
CA LEU A 274 -23.72 -3.47 20.26
C LEU A 274 -24.80 -3.40 21.37
N PRO A 275 -25.69 -4.42 21.47
CA PRO A 275 -26.68 -4.49 22.55
C PRO A 275 -25.98 -4.65 23.92
N TYR A 276 -26.58 -4.17 24.99
CA TYR A 276 -26.02 -4.30 26.36
C TYR A 276 -25.78 -5.77 26.75
N LYS A 277 -26.70 -6.65 26.33
CA LYS A 277 -26.60 -8.12 26.47
C LYS A 277 -26.91 -8.77 25.14
N PRO A 278 -26.44 -10.02 24.91
CA PRO A 278 -26.84 -10.80 23.72
C PRO A 278 -28.35 -10.73 23.51
N ASN A 279 -28.79 -10.48 22.29
CA ASN A 279 -30.18 -10.19 22.01
C ASN A 279 -30.56 -10.51 20.54
N LYS A 280 -31.25 -11.64 20.35
CA LYS A 280 -31.75 -12.07 19.03
C LYS A 280 -32.72 -11.06 18.41
N ILE A 281 -33.55 -10.38 19.24
CA ILE A 281 -34.50 -9.38 18.73
C ILE A 281 -33.74 -8.18 18.16
N TRP A 282 -32.67 -7.73 18.85
CA TRP A 282 -31.81 -6.69 18.34
C TRP A 282 -31.17 -7.10 17.00
N ALA A 283 -30.65 -8.33 16.88
CA ALA A 283 -30.04 -8.80 15.65
C ALA A 283 -31.02 -8.78 14.47
N GLN A 284 -32.32 -8.97 14.69
CA GLN A 284 -33.34 -9.03 13.64
C GLN A 284 -34.08 -7.70 13.41
N ASN A 285 -33.99 -6.73 14.32
CA ASN A 285 -34.66 -5.45 14.13
C ASN A 285 -33.94 -4.56 13.11
N ARG A 286 -34.60 -3.49 12.66
CA ARG A 286 -34.09 -2.52 11.67
C ARG A 286 -33.92 -1.12 12.26
N GLU A 287 -33.82 -0.98 13.57
CA GLU A 287 -33.82 0.35 14.21
C GLU A 287 -32.62 1.20 13.75
N GLU A 288 -31.41 0.63 13.77
CA GLU A 288 -30.20 1.32 13.32
C GLU A 288 -30.28 1.66 11.84
N PHE A 289 -30.91 0.80 11.03
CA PHE A 289 -31.03 0.98 9.59
C PHE A 289 -32.00 2.12 9.21
N LYS A 290 -32.91 2.50 10.11
CA LYS A 290 -33.82 3.64 9.89
C LYS A 290 -33.13 5.00 10.09
N CYS A 291 -31.97 5.01 10.72
CA CYS A 291 -31.26 6.23 11.13
C CYS A 291 -29.96 6.44 10.35
N LEU A 292 -29.94 6.13 9.04
CA LEU A 292 -28.73 6.23 8.20
C LEU A 292 -28.06 7.60 8.24
N GLY A 293 -28.82 8.67 8.46
CA GLY A 293 -28.27 10.02 8.65
C GLY A 293 -27.24 10.13 9.78
N ASN A 294 -27.36 9.30 10.81
CA ASN A 294 -26.41 9.30 11.94
C ASN A 294 -25.02 8.74 11.55
N PHE A 295 -24.92 7.99 10.45
CA PHE A 295 -23.66 7.51 9.91
C PHE A 295 -23.03 8.46 8.90
N ILE A 296 -23.84 9.33 8.31
CA ILE A 296 -23.39 10.25 7.26
C ILE A 296 -23.07 11.63 7.82
N PHE A 297 -23.91 12.17 8.72
CA PHE A 297 -23.73 13.52 9.24
C PHE A 297 -23.12 13.46 10.66
N ILE A 298 -21.92 14.02 10.78
CA ILE A 298 -21.15 14.00 12.02
C ILE A 298 -20.82 15.43 12.43
N GLU A 299 -21.10 15.77 13.69
CA GLU A 299 -20.69 17.04 14.29
C GLU A 299 -19.35 16.88 15.01
N TYR A 300 -18.36 17.69 14.63
CA TYR A 300 -17.06 17.68 15.25
C TYR A 300 -16.46 19.08 15.37
N LYS A 301 -16.03 19.45 16.57
CA LYS A 301 -15.44 20.77 16.88
C LYS A 301 -16.26 21.96 16.37
N GLY A 302 -17.60 21.86 16.46
CA GLY A 302 -18.52 22.92 16.04
C GLY A 302 -18.77 23.04 14.52
N HIS A 303 -18.29 22.07 13.75
CA HIS A 303 -18.52 21.99 12.30
C HIS A 303 -19.26 20.69 11.97
N ARG A 304 -20.09 20.77 10.93
CA ARG A 304 -20.75 19.60 10.35
C ARG A 304 -19.84 18.99 9.29
N TYR A 305 -19.71 17.66 9.34
CA TYR A 305 -18.99 16.84 8.38
C TYR A 305 -19.92 15.83 7.73
N ILE A 306 -19.59 15.45 6.51
CA ILE A 306 -20.24 14.39 5.76
C ILE A 306 -19.26 13.23 5.62
N SER A 307 -19.71 12.03 5.96
CA SER A 307 -18.93 10.80 5.78
C SER A 307 -18.92 10.38 4.31
N LEU A 308 -17.76 10.37 3.68
CA LEU A 308 -17.58 9.88 2.30
C LEU A 308 -17.43 8.36 2.27
N ALA A 309 -16.87 7.77 3.31
CA ALA A 309 -16.73 6.33 3.45
C ALA A 309 -16.60 5.97 4.93
N GLN A 310 -17.18 4.84 5.31
CA GLN A 310 -17.15 4.39 6.69
C GLN A 310 -16.99 2.87 6.76
N LEU A 311 -16.21 2.42 7.73
CA LEU A 311 -16.17 1.05 8.22
C LEU A 311 -16.30 1.09 9.74
N ILE A 312 -17.33 0.45 10.27
CA ILE A 312 -17.48 0.16 11.70
C ILE A 312 -17.54 -1.36 11.81
N ASN A 313 -16.67 -1.92 12.62
CA ASN A 313 -16.67 -3.33 12.96
C ASN A 313 -16.54 -3.46 14.47
N GLN A 314 -17.66 -3.66 15.15
CA GLN A 314 -17.74 -3.81 16.59
C GLN A 314 -18.09 -5.25 16.93
N GLU A 315 -17.23 -5.89 17.68
CA GLU A 315 -17.39 -7.28 18.09
C GLU A 315 -17.31 -7.41 19.61
N ARG A 316 -18.09 -8.33 20.15
CA ARG A 316 -18.01 -8.76 21.54
C ARG A 316 -18.15 -10.27 21.62
N ASP A 317 -17.14 -10.93 22.16
CA ASP A 317 -17.19 -12.35 22.45
C ASP A 317 -18.11 -12.59 23.68
N ASN A 318 -19.15 -13.39 23.52
CA ASN A 318 -20.13 -13.66 24.56
C ASN A 318 -20.00 -15.08 25.16
N GLY A 319 -19.04 -15.87 24.71
CA GLY A 319 -18.98 -17.27 25.15
C GLY A 319 -17.71 -18.00 24.80
N LYS A 320 -17.74 -19.31 25.06
CA LYS A 320 -16.61 -20.23 24.82
C LYS A 320 -16.47 -20.68 23.37
N ASN A 321 -17.42 -20.34 22.50
CA ASN A 321 -17.46 -20.77 21.11
C ASN A 321 -17.48 -19.55 20.18
N PHE A 322 -16.75 -19.60 19.08
CA PHE A 322 -16.72 -18.56 18.04
C PHE A 322 -18.11 -18.17 17.47
N ILE A 323 -19.12 -18.99 17.72
CA ILE A 323 -20.51 -18.79 17.24
C ILE A 323 -21.31 -17.86 18.19
N ASP A 324 -20.87 -17.67 19.43
CA ASP A 324 -21.58 -16.89 20.44
C ASP A 324 -20.96 -15.48 20.55
N ARG A 325 -21.06 -14.70 19.46
CA ARG A 325 -20.60 -13.31 19.41
C ARG A 325 -21.75 -12.35 19.11
N ASP A 326 -21.64 -11.14 19.62
CA ASP A 326 -22.37 -9.99 19.09
C ASP A 326 -21.48 -9.25 18.11
N GLU A 327 -22.04 -8.90 16.96
CA GLU A 327 -21.34 -8.12 15.94
C GLU A 327 -22.26 -7.07 15.35
N PHE A 328 -21.72 -5.87 15.17
CA PHE A 328 -22.31 -4.80 14.38
C PHE A 328 -21.30 -4.38 13.34
N PHE A 329 -21.65 -4.55 12.09
CA PHE A 329 -20.82 -4.19 10.95
C PHE A 329 -21.56 -3.22 10.03
N ILE A 330 -20.90 -2.15 9.63
CA ILE A 330 -21.34 -1.27 8.54
C ILE A 330 -20.14 -0.89 7.68
N LYS A 331 -20.33 -0.96 6.37
CA LYS A 331 -19.39 -0.41 5.40
C LYS A 331 -20.14 0.45 4.38
N THR A 332 -19.57 1.62 4.08
CA THR A 332 -20.18 2.57 3.14
C THR A 332 -19.15 3.12 2.18
N LYS A 333 -19.61 3.52 1.00
CA LYS A 333 -18.83 4.25 0.01
C LYS A 333 -19.72 5.27 -0.69
N ALA A 334 -19.31 6.53 -0.71
CA ALA A 334 -19.93 7.56 -1.54
C ALA A 334 -19.36 7.53 -2.96
N VAL A 335 -20.21 7.91 -3.90
CA VAL A 335 -19.87 8.08 -5.31
C VAL A 335 -20.38 9.45 -5.76
N PHE A 336 -19.58 10.17 -6.53
CA PHE A 336 -20.00 11.40 -7.21
C PHE A 336 -20.42 11.09 -8.64
N LEU A 337 -21.50 11.71 -9.09
CA LEU A 337 -22.02 11.55 -10.45
C LEU A 337 -22.73 12.82 -10.90
N PRO A 338 -22.91 13.03 -12.23
CA PRO A 338 -23.65 14.19 -12.72
C PRO A 338 -25.04 14.26 -12.12
N LEU A 339 -25.44 15.44 -11.65
CA LEU A 339 -26.73 15.65 -10.98
C LEU A 339 -27.93 15.21 -11.85
N LYS A 340 -27.83 15.38 -13.17
CA LYS A 340 -28.86 14.94 -14.12
C LYS A 340 -29.09 13.42 -14.16
N ASP A 341 -28.07 12.63 -13.79
CA ASP A 341 -28.10 11.18 -13.89
C ASP A 341 -28.46 10.51 -12.55
N LYS A 342 -28.63 11.31 -11.48
CA LYS A 342 -28.86 10.83 -10.10
C LYS A 342 -30.02 9.86 -9.98
N GLU A 343 -31.19 10.22 -10.47
CA GLU A 343 -32.41 9.40 -10.34
C GLU A 343 -32.28 8.08 -11.11
N ASN A 344 -31.69 8.13 -12.31
CA ASN A 344 -31.43 6.94 -13.10
C ASN A 344 -30.42 6.02 -12.40
N TYR A 345 -29.33 6.58 -11.86
CA TYR A 345 -28.33 5.82 -11.11
C TYR A 345 -28.95 5.11 -9.89
N ILE A 346 -29.74 5.82 -9.08
CA ILE A 346 -30.43 5.25 -7.91
C ILE A 346 -31.39 4.14 -8.34
N ALA A 347 -32.12 4.32 -9.42
CA ALA A 347 -33.06 3.32 -9.94
C ALA A 347 -32.31 2.04 -10.35
N LEU A 348 -31.26 2.16 -11.16
CA LEU A 348 -30.45 1.03 -11.63
C LEU A 348 -29.79 0.28 -10.46
N LYS A 349 -29.09 0.99 -9.57
CA LYS A 349 -28.46 0.41 -8.38
C LYS A 349 -29.47 -0.33 -7.49
N SER A 350 -30.69 0.12 -7.46
CA SER A 350 -31.76 -0.46 -6.63
C SER A 350 -32.37 -1.73 -7.21
N MET A 351 -32.00 -2.14 -8.41
CA MET A 351 -32.52 -3.35 -9.05
C MET A 351 -31.78 -4.61 -8.62
N ASN A 352 -30.48 -4.49 -8.30
CA ASN A 352 -29.65 -5.64 -7.98
C ASN A 352 -28.69 -5.31 -6.83
N LYS A 353 -28.72 -6.13 -5.77
CA LYS A 353 -27.79 -5.98 -4.63
C LYS A 353 -26.32 -6.19 -5.02
N GLU A 354 -26.03 -6.96 -6.07
CA GLU A 354 -24.67 -7.21 -6.56
C GLU A 354 -24.04 -5.96 -7.15
N ASP A 355 -24.85 -4.96 -7.55
CA ASP A 355 -24.38 -3.67 -8.04
C ASP A 355 -23.95 -2.74 -6.89
N ILE A 356 -24.27 -3.07 -5.65
CA ILE A 356 -23.81 -2.33 -4.47
C ILE A 356 -22.37 -2.71 -4.15
N SER A 357 -21.46 -1.78 -4.40
CA SER A 357 -20.05 -1.98 -4.11
C SER A 357 -19.57 -1.05 -3.01
N VAL A 358 -19.30 -1.62 -1.85
CA VAL A 358 -18.70 -0.91 -0.71
C VAL A 358 -17.19 -1.10 -0.61
N SER A 359 -16.58 -1.67 -1.64
CA SER A 359 -15.11 -1.84 -1.70
C SER A 359 -14.43 -0.53 -2.04
N TRP A 360 -13.35 -0.22 -1.37
CA TRP A 360 -12.48 0.91 -1.64
C TRP A 360 -11.29 0.47 -2.47
N LYS A 361 -10.88 1.29 -3.43
CA LYS A 361 -9.66 1.05 -4.19
C LYS A 361 -8.46 1.29 -3.28
N ASN A 362 -7.48 0.38 -3.32
CA ASN A 362 -6.27 0.47 -2.51
C ASN A 362 -5.11 1.10 -3.30
N THR A 363 -4.26 1.83 -2.59
CA THR A 363 -3.08 2.51 -3.15
C THR A 363 -1.78 1.86 -2.66
N TYR A 364 -1.68 0.52 -2.72
CA TYR A 364 -0.54 -0.23 -2.17
C TYR A 364 0.84 0.22 -2.62
N ASP A 365 0.95 0.70 -3.85
CA ASP A 365 2.24 1.00 -4.47
C ASP A 365 2.70 2.44 -4.23
N ILE A 366 1.93 3.24 -3.49
CA ILE A 366 2.17 4.66 -3.25
C ILE A 366 2.43 4.90 -1.78
N PHE A 367 3.51 5.57 -1.43
CA PHE A 367 3.83 5.93 -0.05
C PHE A 367 2.92 7.06 0.47
N ALA A 368 2.81 7.17 1.78
CA ALA A 368 2.18 8.32 2.42
C ALA A 368 2.84 9.62 1.95
N PHE A 369 2.03 10.65 1.69
CA PHE A 369 2.42 11.95 1.13
C PHE A 369 2.89 11.95 -0.34
N GLU A 370 2.87 10.82 -1.06
CA GLU A 370 3.05 10.78 -2.51
C GLU A 370 1.74 11.04 -3.27
N HIS A 371 0.62 10.80 -2.63
CA HIS A 371 -0.70 10.94 -3.24
C HIS A 371 -0.88 12.35 -3.81
N TYR A 372 -1.63 12.42 -4.92
CA TYR A 372 -2.02 13.63 -5.62
C TYR A 372 -0.94 14.33 -6.46
N TRP A 373 0.33 14.01 -6.29
CA TRP A 373 1.41 14.61 -7.08
C TRP A 373 2.30 13.58 -7.80
N HIS A 374 2.48 12.39 -7.22
CA HIS A 374 3.35 11.39 -7.84
C HIS A 374 2.69 10.78 -9.09
N PRO A 375 3.40 10.70 -10.24
CA PRO A 375 2.82 10.19 -11.48
C PRO A 375 2.25 8.78 -11.39
N ALA A 376 2.85 7.89 -10.60
CA ALA A 376 2.33 6.55 -10.38
C ALA A 376 0.91 6.56 -9.79
N PHE A 377 0.55 7.55 -8.98
CA PHE A 377 -0.78 7.70 -8.46
C PHE A 377 -1.78 8.15 -9.54
N SER A 378 -1.34 9.01 -10.46
CA SER A 378 -2.19 9.49 -11.55
C SER A 378 -2.68 8.35 -12.45
N ASN A 379 -1.89 7.31 -12.63
CA ASN A 379 -2.24 6.15 -13.43
C ASN A 379 -3.28 5.24 -12.76
N MET A 380 -3.51 5.38 -11.45
CA MET A 380 -4.54 4.65 -10.71
C MET A 380 -5.94 5.26 -10.87
N TYR A 381 -6.01 6.43 -11.46
CA TYR A 381 -7.25 7.16 -11.66
C TYR A 381 -7.97 6.62 -12.89
N TYR A 382 -9.05 5.88 -12.66
CA TYR A 382 -9.97 5.47 -13.70
C TYR A 382 -11.30 6.19 -13.49
N GLU A 383 -11.87 6.75 -14.57
CA GLU A 383 -13.29 7.04 -14.60
C GLU A 383 -14.03 5.73 -14.43
N ASN A 384 -14.82 5.61 -13.39
CA ASN A 384 -15.74 4.49 -13.25
C ASN A 384 -16.98 4.80 -14.07
N GLU A 385 -17.47 3.80 -14.78
CA GLU A 385 -18.72 3.88 -15.50
C GLU A 385 -19.67 2.80 -14.97
N PHE A 386 -20.88 3.19 -14.66
CA PHE A 386 -21.93 2.28 -14.28
C PHE A 386 -23.11 2.47 -15.22
N GLU A 387 -23.41 1.46 -16.05
CA GLU A 387 -24.50 1.52 -17.04
C GLU A 387 -24.50 2.82 -17.88
N ASN A 388 -23.32 3.19 -18.42
CA ASN A 388 -23.07 4.43 -19.17
C ASN A 388 -23.20 5.74 -18.36
N ILE A 389 -23.25 5.66 -17.04
CA ILE A 389 -23.22 6.83 -16.15
C ILE A 389 -21.80 6.99 -15.62
N LYS A 390 -21.16 8.10 -15.94
CA LYS A 390 -19.84 8.42 -15.37
C LYS A 390 -19.94 8.62 -13.87
N CYS A 391 -19.09 7.92 -13.13
CA CYS A 391 -19.06 7.93 -11.68
C CYS A 391 -17.64 8.14 -11.19
N GLU A 392 -17.47 8.83 -10.07
CA GLU A 392 -16.18 9.04 -9.43
C GLU A 392 -16.21 8.48 -8.00
N ASP A 393 -15.25 7.65 -7.66
CA ASP A 393 -15.08 7.20 -6.28
C ASP A 393 -14.69 8.38 -5.40
N SER A 394 -15.40 8.56 -4.29
CA SER A 394 -15.11 9.65 -3.35
C SER A 394 -13.91 9.37 -2.46
N VAL A 395 -13.42 8.13 -2.44
CA VAL A 395 -12.47 7.62 -1.46
C VAL A 395 -11.52 6.58 -2.05
N TRP A 396 -10.27 6.60 -1.55
CA TRP A 396 -9.27 5.56 -1.73
C TRP A 396 -8.80 5.06 -0.38
N GLU A 397 -8.28 3.85 -0.30
CA GLU A 397 -7.68 3.31 0.91
C GLU A 397 -6.17 3.26 0.75
N TYR A 398 -5.46 3.93 1.65
CA TYR A 398 -4.05 3.74 1.86
C TYR A 398 -3.84 2.66 2.93
N SER A 399 -3.09 1.63 2.59
CA SER A 399 -2.82 0.54 3.52
C SER A 399 -1.43 -0.04 3.31
N TRP A 400 -0.60 0.01 4.34
CA TRP A 400 0.75 -0.53 4.34
C TRP A 400 1.08 -1.23 5.65
N GLU A 401 1.96 -2.24 5.58
CA GLU A 401 2.61 -2.75 6.79
C GLU A 401 3.60 -1.71 7.30
N ALA A 402 3.26 -1.06 8.42
CA ALA A 402 4.07 0.03 8.97
C ALA A 402 5.28 -0.47 9.75
N ASN A 403 5.10 -1.45 10.62
CA ASN A 403 6.17 -1.99 11.46
C ASN A 403 5.90 -3.42 11.88
N ILE A 404 6.99 -4.16 12.04
CA ILE A 404 6.99 -5.39 12.79
C ILE A 404 7.50 -5.03 14.20
N ASN A 405 6.65 -5.17 15.21
CA ASN A 405 7.08 -4.98 16.59
C ASN A 405 8.09 -6.07 16.94
N SER A 406 9.33 -5.67 17.22
CA SER A 406 10.44 -6.61 17.52
C SER A 406 10.26 -7.40 18.83
N VAL A 407 9.32 -6.99 19.68
CA VAL A 407 9.08 -7.64 20.98
C VAL A 407 7.89 -8.60 20.92
N SER A 408 6.79 -8.20 20.27
CA SER A 408 5.55 -9.00 20.23
C SER A 408 5.38 -9.80 18.93
N GLY A 409 6.15 -9.51 17.89
CA GLY A 409 5.96 -10.13 16.58
C GLY A 409 4.72 -9.63 15.83
N GLU A 410 3.99 -8.68 16.38
CA GLU A 410 2.80 -8.11 15.77
C GLU A 410 3.17 -7.19 14.62
N LYS A 411 2.54 -7.43 13.49
CA LYS A 411 2.55 -6.50 12.37
C LYS A 411 1.53 -5.41 12.66
N THR A 412 2.00 -4.19 12.82
CA THR A 412 1.12 -3.02 12.80
C THR A 412 0.92 -2.59 11.36
N SER A 413 -0.29 -2.75 10.85
CA SER A 413 -0.68 -2.11 9.61
C SER A 413 -1.13 -0.67 9.92
N CYS A 414 -0.66 0.27 9.10
CA CYS A 414 -1.25 1.60 9.06
C CYS A 414 -2.16 1.67 7.84
N SER A 415 -3.40 2.04 8.06
CA SER A 415 -4.30 2.31 6.95
C SER A 415 -5.16 3.52 7.29
N TYR A 416 -5.41 4.35 6.29
CA TYR A 416 -6.32 5.48 6.38
C TYR A 416 -6.98 5.73 5.03
N LEU A 417 -8.09 6.45 5.06
CA LEU A 417 -8.84 6.79 3.86
C LEU A 417 -8.33 8.11 3.27
N LEU A 418 -8.29 8.16 1.96
CA LEU A 418 -7.84 9.30 1.16
C LEU A 418 -9.06 9.90 0.44
N PRO A 419 -9.27 11.22 0.48
CA PRO A 419 -10.32 11.87 -0.30
C PRO A 419 -10.04 11.80 -1.80
N ASN A 420 -11.09 11.99 -2.59
CA ASN A 420 -11.02 12.13 -4.04
C ASN A 420 -10.03 13.23 -4.46
N VAL A 421 -9.30 12.99 -5.56
CA VAL A 421 -8.28 13.91 -6.09
C VAL A 421 -8.85 15.26 -6.49
N ASP A 422 -10.02 15.26 -7.11
CA ASP A 422 -10.60 16.50 -7.61
C ASP A 422 -11.06 17.41 -6.47
N LEU A 423 -11.54 16.82 -5.35
CA LEU A 423 -11.78 17.56 -4.11
C LEU A 423 -10.49 18.18 -3.55
N VAL A 424 -9.40 17.41 -3.53
CA VAL A 424 -8.11 17.89 -3.01
C VAL A 424 -7.55 19.01 -3.87
N LYS A 425 -7.62 18.87 -5.20
CA LYS A 425 -7.17 19.89 -6.14
C LYS A 425 -8.03 21.14 -6.12
N PHE A 426 -9.36 20.97 -6.08
CA PHE A 426 -10.31 22.09 -6.11
C PHE A 426 -10.12 23.05 -4.91
N PHE A 427 -9.93 22.49 -3.72
CA PHE A 427 -9.71 23.28 -2.50
C PHE A 427 -8.23 23.47 -2.16
N GLU A 428 -7.31 23.03 -3.03
CA GLU A 428 -5.86 23.09 -2.81
C GLU A 428 -5.45 22.55 -1.42
N LEU A 429 -6.05 21.39 -1.05
CA LEU A 429 -5.82 20.79 0.25
C LEU A 429 -4.40 20.22 0.36
N VAL A 430 -3.80 20.37 1.53
CA VAL A 430 -2.48 19.83 1.86
C VAL A 430 -2.61 18.78 2.95
N GLN A 431 -2.02 17.62 2.72
CA GLN A 431 -1.91 16.60 3.76
C GLN A 431 -0.91 17.06 4.81
N VAL A 432 -1.35 17.24 6.05
CA VAL A 432 -0.52 17.72 7.16
C VAL A 432 -0.07 16.61 8.11
N SER A 433 -0.80 15.51 8.13
CA SER A 433 -0.43 14.25 8.80
C SER A 433 -1.17 13.10 8.13
N GLU A 434 -0.87 11.88 8.55
CA GLU A 434 -1.58 10.68 8.06
C GLU A 434 -3.10 10.84 8.29
N GLY A 435 -3.86 10.79 7.18
CA GLY A 435 -5.32 10.90 7.23
C GLY A 435 -5.89 12.29 7.57
N VAL A 436 -5.10 13.38 7.50
CA VAL A 436 -5.59 14.74 7.79
C VAL A 436 -5.17 15.73 6.72
N TRP A 437 -6.14 16.48 6.18
CA TRP A 437 -5.94 17.52 5.16
C TRP A 437 -6.50 18.86 5.63
N LYS A 438 -5.75 19.91 5.35
CA LYS A 438 -6.12 21.29 5.62
C LYS A 438 -6.10 22.13 4.34
N ASP A 439 -6.87 23.21 4.36
CA ASP A 439 -6.80 24.26 3.35
C ASP A 439 -5.62 25.23 3.62
N LYS A 440 -5.46 26.23 2.75
CA LYS A 440 -4.42 27.27 2.86
C LYS A 440 -4.57 28.16 4.11
N THR A 441 -5.76 28.17 4.73
CA THR A 441 -6.03 28.95 5.95
C THR A 441 -5.92 28.11 7.23
N GLU A 442 -5.31 26.93 7.12
CA GLU A 442 -5.11 25.97 8.21
C GLU A 442 -6.40 25.35 8.79
N ASN A 443 -7.54 25.51 8.12
CA ASN A 443 -8.76 24.82 8.52
C ASN A 443 -8.65 23.33 8.19
N MET A 444 -9.03 22.48 9.13
CA MET A 444 -9.17 21.05 8.88
C MET A 444 -10.44 20.80 8.05
N VAL A 445 -10.25 20.40 6.80
CA VAL A 445 -11.33 20.14 5.85
C VAL A 445 -11.68 18.67 5.78
N VAL A 446 -10.68 17.79 5.81
CA VAL A 446 -10.84 16.34 5.69
C VAL A 446 -10.02 15.64 6.75
N PHE A 447 -10.59 14.60 7.34
CA PHE A 447 -9.81 13.68 8.16
C PHE A 447 -10.43 12.29 8.22
N ASP A 448 -9.61 11.26 8.40
CA ASP A 448 -10.05 9.92 8.73
C ASP A 448 -10.17 9.80 10.25
N ALA A 449 -11.40 9.67 10.73
CA ALA A 449 -11.69 9.39 12.12
C ALA A 449 -11.39 7.90 12.40
N GLN A 450 -10.13 7.56 12.59
CA GLN A 450 -9.73 6.22 12.99
C GLN A 450 -10.15 5.94 14.42
N TYR A 451 -10.79 4.81 14.62
CA TYR A 451 -10.99 4.21 15.94
C TYR A 451 -10.06 3.00 16.10
N LEU A 452 -9.83 2.56 17.32
CA LEU A 452 -8.97 1.40 17.61
C LEU A 452 -9.35 0.18 16.75
N GLY A 453 -8.40 -0.32 15.98
CA GLY A 453 -8.59 -1.51 15.16
C GLY A 453 -8.93 -1.24 13.70
N SER A 454 -9.99 -1.86 13.20
CA SER A 454 -10.39 -1.85 11.79
C SER A 454 -11.35 -0.73 11.40
N GLU A 455 -11.83 0.07 12.38
CA GLU A 455 -12.80 1.12 12.09
C GLU A 455 -12.18 2.31 11.36
N ARG A 456 -12.92 2.87 10.39
CA ARG A 456 -12.53 4.00 9.54
C ARG A 456 -13.73 4.91 9.31
N ASN A 457 -13.50 6.20 9.15
CA ASN A 457 -14.53 7.14 8.71
C ASN A 457 -13.88 8.37 8.07
N LEU A 458 -13.94 8.48 6.75
CA LEU A 458 -13.46 9.67 6.03
C LEU A 458 -14.51 10.77 6.12
N LEU A 459 -14.22 11.78 6.91
CA LEU A 459 -15.08 12.93 7.15
C LEU A 459 -14.62 14.12 6.33
N PHE A 460 -15.53 14.67 5.53
CA PHE A 460 -15.31 15.87 4.73
C PHE A 460 -16.22 17.00 5.25
N ARG A 461 -15.70 18.21 5.40
CA ARG A 461 -16.48 19.35 5.89
C ARG A 461 -17.67 19.64 4.97
N ALA A 462 -18.86 19.73 5.56
CA ALA A 462 -20.10 19.77 4.80
C ALA A 462 -20.20 21.02 3.91
N ASP A 463 -19.84 22.20 4.43
CA ASP A 463 -19.87 23.46 3.70
C ASP A 463 -18.97 23.43 2.43
N TYR A 464 -17.76 22.86 2.54
CA TYR A 464 -16.86 22.69 1.39
C TYR A 464 -17.42 21.67 0.38
N LEU A 465 -17.93 20.52 0.86
CA LEU A 465 -18.47 19.50 -0.03
C LEU A 465 -19.71 19.98 -0.78
N GLU A 466 -20.61 20.69 -0.09
CA GLU A 466 -21.81 21.27 -0.69
C GLU A 466 -21.45 22.29 -1.78
N GLU A 467 -20.46 23.16 -1.54
CA GLU A 467 -19.92 24.09 -2.54
C GLU A 467 -19.37 23.36 -3.78
N TYR A 468 -18.55 22.31 -3.57
CA TYR A 468 -18.00 21.53 -4.66
C TYR A 468 -19.07 20.87 -5.52
N LEU A 469 -20.05 20.22 -4.88
CA LEU A 469 -21.15 19.54 -5.57
C LEU A 469 -22.02 20.51 -6.38
N GLU A 470 -22.32 21.68 -5.82
CA GLU A 470 -23.13 22.72 -6.49
C GLU A 470 -22.41 23.28 -7.72
N LEU A 471 -21.16 23.73 -7.55
CA LEU A 471 -20.39 24.35 -8.64
C LEU A 471 -20.11 23.38 -9.80
N ASN A 472 -19.90 22.10 -9.51
CA ASN A 472 -19.62 21.08 -10.51
C ASN A 472 -20.88 20.35 -11.01
N LYS A 473 -22.06 20.70 -10.50
CA LYS A 473 -23.36 20.07 -10.84
C LYS A 473 -23.34 18.55 -10.60
N LEU A 474 -22.77 18.14 -9.46
CA LEU A 474 -22.67 16.76 -9.05
C LEU A 474 -23.71 16.41 -7.99
N ALA A 475 -24.07 15.15 -7.95
CA ALA A 475 -24.81 14.53 -6.86
C ALA A 475 -23.88 13.56 -6.11
N ILE A 476 -24.21 13.29 -4.85
CA ILE A 476 -23.56 12.28 -4.04
C ILE A 476 -24.56 11.18 -3.68
N VAL A 477 -24.15 9.93 -3.88
CA VAL A 477 -24.93 8.73 -3.58
C VAL A 477 -24.02 7.76 -2.81
N TRP A 478 -24.57 7.06 -1.83
CA TRP A 478 -23.85 6.07 -1.03
C TRP A 478 -24.33 4.67 -1.30
N ASP A 479 -23.41 3.76 -1.43
CA ASP A 479 -23.62 2.32 -1.27
C ASP A 479 -23.41 1.96 0.19
N PHE A 480 -24.32 1.17 0.79
CA PHE A 480 -24.26 0.69 2.16
C PHE A 480 -24.37 -0.82 2.22
N TYR A 481 -23.55 -1.42 3.05
CA TYR A 481 -23.74 -2.77 3.56
C TYR A 481 -23.74 -2.73 5.08
N MET A 482 -24.73 -3.37 5.69
CA MET A 482 -24.88 -3.46 7.15
C MET A 482 -25.17 -4.89 7.56
N GLU A 483 -24.55 -5.32 8.68
CA GLU A 483 -24.75 -6.64 9.25
C GLU A 483 -24.88 -6.54 10.78
N LYS A 484 -25.77 -7.35 11.34
CA LYS A 484 -25.91 -7.57 12.78
C LYS A 484 -25.93 -9.05 13.10
N ILE A 485 -25.16 -9.47 14.11
CA ILE A 485 -25.14 -10.84 14.62
C ILE A 485 -25.33 -10.79 16.14
N SER A 486 -26.23 -11.61 16.67
CA SER A 486 -26.35 -11.90 18.10
C SER A 486 -27.17 -13.18 18.33
N GLU A 487 -26.82 -13.99 19.34
CA GLU A 487 -27.50 -15.23 19.67
C GLU A 487 -27.76 -16.16 18.46
N ARG A 488 -26.72 -16.33 17.60
CA ARG A 488 -26.80 -17.12 16.35
C ARG A 488 -27.81 -16.59 15.33
N SER A 489 -28.31 -15.39 15.53
CA SER A 489 -29.18 -14.71 14.60
C SER A 489 -28.36 -13.72 13.80
N ARG A 490 -28.51 -13.71 12.48
CA ARG A 490 -27.80 -12.82 11.56
C ARG A 490 -28.79 -12.08 10.69
N LYS A 491 -28.52 -10.81 10.43
CA LYS A 491 -29.26 -10.00 9.45
C LYS A 491 -28.28 -9.14 8.66
N GLU A 492 -28.40 -9.24 7.37
CA GLU A 492 -27.64 -8.46 6.39
C GLU A 492 -28.59 -7.62 5.57
N GLU A 493 -28.21 -6.40 5.25
CA GLU A 493 -29.00 -5.54 4.38
C GLU A 493 -28.08 -4.64 3.52
N TRP A 494 -28.49 -4.40 2.31
CA TRP A 494 -27.85 -3.52 1.34
C TRP A 494 -28.78 -2.34 1.07
N PHE A 495 -28.19 -1.13 0.93
CA PHE A 495 -28.95 0.09 0.69
C PHE A 495 -28.25 0.96 -0.34
N VAL A 496 -29.05 1.73 -1.07
CA VAL A 496 -28.60 2.93 -1.76
C VAL A 496 -29.16 4.14 -1.01
N GLY A 497 -28.29 5.08 -0.63
CA GLY A 497 -28.67 6.30 0.08
C GLY A 497 -28.30 7.56 -0.70
N TRP A 498 -29.04 8.65 -0.52
CA TRP A 498 -28.78 9.94 -1.15
C TRP A 498 -29.31 11.09 -0.29
N ILE A 499 -28.79 12.30 -0.53
CA ILE A 499 -29.31 13.52 0.09
C ILE A 499 -30.46 14.08 -0.75
N ASN A 500 -31.58 14.41 -0.11
CA ASN A 500 -32.69 15.11 -0.74
C ASN A 500 -32.54 16.65 -0.68
N GLU A 501 -33.45 17.38 -1.27
CA GLU A 501 -33.48 18.86 -1.27
C GLU A 501 -33.57 19.49 0.13
N LYS A 502 -34.00 18.73 1.14
CA LYS A 502 -34.07 19.15 2.54
C LYS A 502 -32.85 18.78 3.36
N THR A 503 -31.76 18.37 2.71
CA THR A 503 -30.53 17.90 3.36
C THR A 503 -30.71 16.68 4.28
N GLU A 504 -31.75 15.87 4.04
CA GLU A 504 -32.00 14.61 4.75
C GLU A 504 -31.49 13.42 3.92
N ILE A 505 -31.02 12.37 4.59
CA ILE A 505 -30.71 11.11 3.92
C ILE A 505 -32.01 10.38 3.60
N LYS A 506 -32.22 10.13 2.33
CA LYS A 506 -33.17 9.16 1.81
C LYS A 506 -32.43 7.88 1.43
N TYR A 507 -33.12 6.75 1.52
CA TYR A 507 -32.53 5.47 1.18
C TYR A 507 -33.55 4.52 0.61
N LYS A 508 -33.06 3.53 -0.14
CA LYS A 508 -33.83 2.39 -0.60
C LYS A 508 -33.12 1.12 -0.16
N VAL A 509 -33.85 0.26 0.56
CA VAL A 509 -33.40 -1.08 0.94
C VAL A 509 -33.54 -1.99 -0.27
N LEU A 510 -32.56 -2.82 -0.53
CA LEU A 510 -32.63 -3.83 -1.56
C LEU A 510 -33.12 -5.13 -0.92
N ASP A 511 -34.31 -5.54 -1.29
CA ASP A 511 -34.84 -6.81 -0.85
C ASP A 511 -33.99 -7.96 -1.41
N GLU A 512 -33.89 -9.05 -0.66
CA GLU A 512 -33.32 -10.30 -1.19
C GLU A 512 -34.09 -10.66 -2.46
N TYR A 513 -33.34 -10.92 -3.54
CA TYR A 513 -33.92 -11.47 -4.77
C TYR A 513 -34.61 -12.78 -4.38
N LYS A 514 -35.93 -12.77 -4.32
CA LYS A 514 -36.71 -14.00 -4.27
C LYS A 514 -36.58 -14.65 -5.63
N ASP A 515 -35.59 -15.51 -5.76
CA ASP A 515 -35.45 -16.36 -6.94
C ASP A 515 -36.63 -17.35 -6.98
N GLU A 516 -37.75 -16.93 -7.58
CA GLU A 516 -38.93 -17.78 -7.79
C GLU A 516 -38.61 -18.99 -8.69
N LYS A 517 -37.42 -19.01 -9.33
CA LYS A 517 -36.98 -20.08 -10.20
C LYS A 517 -36.28 -21.26 -9.50
N MET A 518 -35.91 -21.14 -8.21
CA MET A 518 -35.28 -22.26 -7.48
C MET A 518 -36.27 -23.17 -6.73
N LYS A 519 -37.57 -22.90 -6.78
CA LYS A 519 -38.57 -23.78 -6.16
C LYS A 519 -38.89 -25.05 -6.96
N ASP A 520 -38.48 -25.14 -8.21
CA ASP A 520 -38.78 -26.29 -9.08
C ASP A 520 -37.61 -27.27 -9.27
N LEU A 521 -36.55 -27.14 -8.47
CA LEU A 521 -35.34 -27.97 -8.59
C LEU A 521 -34.98 -28.81 -7.35
N PHE A 522 -35.88 -28.89 -6.34
CA PHE A 522 -35.73 -29.86 -5.23
C PHE A 522 -37.02 -30.63 -4.95
#